data_46cee2ca509896910844585b007df719
#
_entry.id   46cee2ca509896910844585b007df719
#
_cell.length_a   1.000
_cell.length_b   1.000
_cell.length_c   1.000
_cell.angle_alpha   90.00
_cell.angle_beta   90.00
_cell.angle_gamma   90.00
#
_symmetry.space_group_name_H-M   'P 1'
#
loop_
_entity.id
_entity.type
_entity.pdbx_description
1 polymer ?
#
loop_
_entity_poly.entity_id
_entity_poly.type
_entity_poly.pdbx_seq_one_letter_code
_entity_poly.pdbx_strand_id
1 'polypeptide(L)'
;MPFFIDTSALFKRYQLEKGTVIVSQLLEESDEPVFISSITIVEIISNLKRLCEIDKITTEEQFIKQRTFFYQDIGALDITILDVTAEDIIKAEDLILKRYMKPVDSIQLAIALNLKRDNVTFVSSDRRLCKVSAEEGLDTLTP
;
A
#
# COMPACT_ATOMS: atom_id res chain seq x y z
N MET A 1 -3.67 -3.89 -16.76
CA MET A 1 -4.34 -4.17 -15.48
C MET A 1 -3.79 -3.23 -14.41
N PRO A 2 -4.63 -2.47 -13.74
CA PRO A 2 -4.15 -1.54 -12.71
C PRO A 2 -3.64 -2.27 -11.48
N PHE A 3 -2.81 -1.57 -10.70
CA PHE A 3 -2.29 -2.07 -9.43
C PHE A 3 -2.81 -1.20 -8.29
N PHE A 4 -3.23 -1.83 -7.22
CA PHE A 4 -3.47 -1.17 -5.94
C PHE A 4 -2.38 -1.65 -4.98
N ILE A 5 -1.57 -0.73 -4.48
CA ILE A 5 -0.43 -1.07 -3.62
C ILE A 5 -0.76 -0.67 -2.19
N ASP A 6 -0.72 -1.63 -1.26
CA ASP A 6 -0.89 -1.33 0.16
C ASP A 6 0.40 -0.77 0.77
N THR A 7 0.30 -0.30 1.99
CA THR A 7 1.43 0.32 2.69
C THR A 7 2.61 -0.64 2.85
N SER A 8 2.35 -1.91 3.16
CA SER A 8 3.43 -2.88 3.40
C SER A 8 4.30 -3.12 2.17
N ALA A 9 3.69 -3.13 0.99
CA ALA A 9 4.42 -3.29 -0.26
C ALA A 9 5.09 -1.99 -0.68
N LEU A 10 4.39 -0.87 -0.62
CA LEU A 10 4.95 0.43 -1.02
C LEU A 10 6.14 0.84 -0.16
N PHE A 11 6.11 0.52 1.14
CA PHE A 11 7.20 0.79 2.07
C PHE A 11 8.54 0.24 1.61
N LYS A 12 8.55 -0.90 0.90
CA LYS A 12 9.76 -1.52 0.35
C LYS A 12 10.50 -0.64 -0.65
N ARG A 13 9.83 0.32 -1.23
CA ARG A 13 10.45 1.32 -2.12
C ARG A 13 11.39 2.25 -1.37
N TYR A 14 11.08 2.53 -0.10
CA TYR A 14 11.76 3.57 0.70
C TYR A 14 12.71 3.00 1.73
N GLN A 15 12.57 1.73 2.06
CA GLN A 15 13.47 1.00 2.95
C GLN A 15 13.91 -0.28 2.25
N LEU A 16 15.23 -0.42 2.02
CA LEU A 16 15.78 -1.56 1.30
C LEU A 16 15.51 -2.86 2.05
N GLU A 17 14.81 -3.77 1.39
CA GLU A 17 14.52 -5.11 1.90
C GLU A 17 14.16 -6.05 0.77
N LYS A 18 13.84 -7.30 1.07
CA LYS A 18 13.36 -8.26 0.07
C LYS A 18 12.10 -7.70 -0.61
N GLY A 19 12.10 -7.66 -1.93
CA GLY A 19 10.97 -7.15 -2.72
C GLY A 19 11.12 -5.71 -3.19
N THR A 20 12.12 -4.96 -2.71
CA THR A 20 12.36 -3.58 -3.13
C THR A 20 12.48 -3.44 -4.64
N VAL A 21 13.20 -4.34 -5.30
CA VAL A 21 13.40 -4.31 -6.76
C VAL A 21 12.07 -4.50 -7.49
N ILE A 22 11.24 -5.43 -7.03
CA ILE A 22 9.94 -5.72 -7.65
C ILE A 22 9.01 -4.51 -7.56
N VAL A 23 8.92 -3.90 -6.37
CA VAL A 23 8.07 -2.71 -6.16
C VAL A 23 8.59 -1.54 -6.99
N SER A 24 9.90 -1.31 -7.00
CA SER A 24 10.50 -0.21 -7.77
C SER A 24 10.26 -0.37 -9.28
N GLN A 25 10.42 -1.58 -9.80
CA GLN A 25 10.14 -1.86 -11.21
C GLN A 25 8.67 -1.63 -11.55
N LEU A 26 7.77 -2.08 -10.67
CA LEU A 26 6.34 -1.87 -10.87
C LEU A 26 5.99 -0.38 -10.97
N LEU A 27 6.57 0.44 -10.08
CA LEU A 27 6.32 1.88 -10.05
C LEU A 27 6.97 2.63 -11.22
N GLU A 28 8.18 2.26 -11.61
CA GLU A 28 8.97 3.00 -12.60
C GLU A 28 8.76 2.53 -14.03
N GLU A 29 8.52 1.24 -14.23
CA GLU A 29 8.52 0.62 -15.57
C GLU A 29 7.14 0.19 -16.06
N SER A 30 6.14 0.11 -15.19
CA SER A 30 4.79 -0.29 -15.59
C SER A 30 4.06 0.86 -16.27
N ASP A 31 3.42 0.57 -17.40
CA ASP A 31 2.52 1.52 -18.07
C ASP A 31 1.11 1.49 -17.48
N GLU A 32 0.86 0.60 -16.52
CA GLU A 32 -0.45 0.42 -15.92
C GLU A 32 -0.70 1.45 -14.80
N PRO A 33 -1.96 1.88 -14.61
CA PRO A 33 -2.29 2.77 -13.51
C PRO A 33 -1.94 2.17 -12.15
N VAL A 34 -1.40 3.00 -11.27
CA VAL A 34 -1.06 2.64 -9.89
C VAL A 34 -1.90 3.45 -8.93
N PHE A 35 -2.57 2.77 -8.01
CA PHE A 35 -3.43 3.37 -7.00
C PHE A 35 -2.91 3.08 -5.60
N ILE A 36 -3.01 4.06 -4.72
CA ILE A 36 -2.82 3.90 -3.28
C ILE A 36 -4.00 4.56 -2.56
N SER A 37 -4.25 4.18 -1.32
CA SER A 37 -5.23 4.89 -0.51
C SER A 37 -4.59 6.09 0.18
N SER A 38 -5.39 7.11 0.50
CA SER A 38 -4.92 8.29 1.23
C SER A 38 -4.36 7.94 2.61
N ILE A 39 -4.83 6.87 3.25
CA ILE A 39 -4.32 6.41 4.54
C ILE A 39 -2.88 5.90 4.45
N THR A 40 -2.45 5.43 3.28
CA THR A 40 -1.08 4.97 3.05
C THR A 40 -0.07 6.09 3.29
N ILE A 41 -0.43 7.35 3.04
CA ILE A 41 0.46 8.48 3.26
C ILE A 41 0.92 8.53 4.73
N VAL A 42 -0.01 8.54 5.68
CA VAL A 42 0.35 8.60 7.10
C VAL A 42 1.02 7.32 7.58
N GLU A 43 0.64 6.18 7.03
CA GLU A 43 1.27 4.92 7.40
C GLU A 43 2.73 4.85 6.97
N ILE A 44 3.04 5.26 5.73
CA ILE A 44 4.43 5.32 5.25
C ILE A 44 5.27 6.23 6.13
N ILE A 45 4.78 7.45 6.39
CA ILE A 45 5.53 8.41 7.22
C ILE A 45 5.70 7.88 8.65
N SER A 46 4.66 7.29 9.22
CA SER A 46 4.71 6.69 10.55
C SER A 46 5.74 5.55 10.62
N ASN A 47 5.76 4.67 9.63
CA ASN A 47 6.71 3.56 9.59
C ASN A 47 8.15 4.05 9.42
N LEU A 48 8.39 5.05 8.58
CA LEU A 48 9.71 5.65 8.41
C LEU A 48 10.18 6.34 9.70
N LYS A 49 9.29 7.06 10.37
CA LYS A 49 9.60 7.73 11.64
C LYS A 49 9.90 6.73 12.75
N ARG A 50 9.19 5.61 12.78
CA ARG A 50 9.44 4.53 13.73
C ARG A 50 10.84 3.96 13.59
N LEU A 51 11.30 3.72 12.35
CA LEU A 51 12.67 3.24 12.11
C LEU A 51 13.72 4.18 12.70
N CYS A 52 13.49 5.47 12.63
CA CYS A 52 14.39 6.50 13.12
C CYS A 52 14.30 6.65 14.65
N GLU A 53 13.09 6.89 15.16
CA GLU A 53 12.88 7.35 16.53
C GLU A 53 12.81 6.20 17.54
N ILE A 54 12.20 5.10 17.18
CA ILE A 54 11.93 3.97 18.07
C ILE A 54 12.97 2.86 17.87
N ASP A 55 13.08 2.37 16.65
CA ASP A 55 13.95 1.22 16.32
C ASP A 55 15.42 1.62 16.19
N LYS A 56 15.70 2.91 15.98
CA LYS A 56 17.07 3.45 15.84
C LYS A 56 17.87 2.81 14.70
N ILE A 57 17.17 2.36 13.66
CA ILE A 57 17.78 1.74 12.48
C ILE A 57 18.24 2.81 11.49
N THR A 58 17.52 3.91 11.39
CA THR A 58 17.87 5.03 10.51
C THR A 58 18.18 6.28 11.33
N THR A 59 18.87 7.23 10.69
CA THR A 59 19.15 8.55 11.28
C THR A 59 18.04 9.55 10.90
N GLU A 60 18.00 10.68 11.60
CA GLU A 60 17.11 11.80 11.25
C GLU A 60 17.31 12.25 9.80
N GLU A 61 18.56 12.34 9.34
CA GLU A 61 18.89 12.69 7.97
C GLU A 61 18.35 11.67 6.96
N GLN A 62 18.49 10.38 7.25
CA GLN A 62 17.94 9.31 6.42
C GLN A 62 16.42 9.36 6.37
N PHE A 63 15.77 9.61 7.50
CA PHE A 63 14.32 9.79 7.55
C PHE A 63 13.85 10.93 6.64
N ILE A 64 14.51 12.07 6.70
CA ILE A 64 14.17 13.23 5.86
C ILE A 64 14.32 12.88 4.37
N LYS A 65 15.40 12.18 4.00
CA LYS A 65 15.63 11.73 2.62
C LYS A 65 14.55 10.75 2.16
N GLN A 66 14.19 9.79 2.99
CA GLN A 66 13.17 8.79 2.66
C GLN A 66 11.79 9.45 2.48
N ARG A 67 11.44 10.37 3.38
CA ARG A 67 10.19 11.13 3.27
C ARG A 67 10.16 11.97 1.99
N THR A 68 11.24 12.64 1.68
CA THR A 68 11.38 13.45 0.46
C THR A 68 11.21 12.57 -0.78
N PHE A 69 11.85 11.42 -0.80
CA PHE A 69 11.74 10.47 -1.92
C PHE A 69 10.29 10.01 -2.12
N PHE A 70 9.60 9.70 -1.04
CA PHE A 70 8.19 9.31 -1.11
C PHE A 70 7.33 10.41 -1.77
N TYR A 71 7.45 11.65 -1.34
CA TYR A 71 6.68 12.75 -1.93
C TYR A 71 7.10 13.07 -3.35
N GLN A 72 8.36 12.89 -3.70
CA GLN A 72 8.82 13.01 -5.08
C GLN A 72 8.15 11.96 -5.97
N ASP A 73 8.04 10.72 -5.51
CA ASP A 73 7.36 9.65 -6.24
C ASP A 73 5.89 10.00 -6.50
N ILE A 74 5.19 10.52 -5.50
CA ILE A 74 3.79 10.94 -5.67
C ILE A 74 3.66 12.01 -6.75
N GLY A 75 4.60 12.93 -6.83
CA GLY A 75 4.58 14.01 -7.82
C GLY A 75 5.11 13.62 -9.19
N ALA A 76 6.05 12.67 -9.28
CA ALA A 76 6.76 12.33 -10.51
C ALA A 76 6.24 11.06 -11.17
N LEU A 77 5.79 10.08 -10.41
CA LEU A 77 5.20 8.84 -10.90
C LEU A 77 3.68 9.03 -11.01
N ASP A 78 3.07 8.31 -11.92
CA ASP A 78 1.62 8.41 -12.16
C ASP A 78 0.84 7.59 -11.12
N ILE A 79 0.94 8.03 -9.86
CA ILE A 79 0.26 7.39 -8.72
C ILE A 79 -1.01 8.17 -8.42
N THR A 80 -2.14 7.49 -8.47
CA THR A 80 -3.43 8.06 -8.09
C THR A 80 -3.73 7.73 -6.64
N ILE A 81 -4.03 8.77 -5.85
CA ILE A 81 -4.42 8.63 -4.44
C ILE A 81 -5.93 8.57 -4.36
N LEU A 82 -6.45 7.48 -3.80
CA LEU A 82 -7.88 7.29 -3.58
C LEU A 82 -8.24 7.67 -2.14
N ASP A 83 -9.18 8.58 -2.00
CA ASP A 83 -9.66 9.02 -0.69
C ASP A 83 -10.41 7.90 0.03
N VAL A 84 -10.22 7.83 1.36
CA VAL A 84 -11.01 6.94 2.21
C VAL A 84 -12.35 7.61 2.48
N THR A 85 -13.43 6.98 2.02
CA THR A 85 -14.79 7.51 2.20
C THR A 85 -15.51 6.79 3.35
N ALA A 86 -16.62 7.38 3.81
CA ALA A 86 -17.47 6.73 4.81
C ALA A 86 -18.01 5.39 4.30
N GLU A 87 -18.32 5.29 3.01
CA GLU A 87 -18.76 4.04 2.39
C GLU A 87 -17.69 2.96 2.44
N ASP A 88 -16.42 3.33 2.22
CA ASP A 88 -15.28 2.40 2.34
C ASP A 88 -15.15 1.86 3.75
N ILE A 89 -15.36 2.69 4.77
CA ILE A 89 -15.35 2.28 6.17
C ILE A 89 -16.45 1.25 6.46
N ILE A 90 -17.64 1.45 5.93
CA ILE A 90 -18.74 0.50 6.09
C ILE A 90 -18.42 -0.83 5.39
N LYS A 91 -17.85 -0.78 4.20
CA LYS A 91 -17.39 -1.98 3.49
C LYS A 91 -16.29 -2.72 4.25
N ALA A 92 -15.38 -1.98 4.88
CA ALA A 92 -14.33 -2.56 5.71
C ALA A 92 -14.92 -3.34 6.90
N GLU A 93 -15.97 -2.82 7.54
CA GLU A 93 -16.70 -3.54 8.59
C GLU A 93 -17.24 -4.86 8.06
N ASP A 94 -17.89 -4.86 6.90
CA ASP A 94 -18.43 -6.08 6.29
C ASP A 94 -17.33 -7.14 6.07
N LEU A 95 -16.14 -6.73 5.66
CA LEU A 95 -15.00 -7.64 5.50
C LEU A 95 -14.56 -8.25 6.84
N ILE A 96 -14.52 -7.45 7.90
CA ILE A 96 -14.16 -7.91 9.23
C ILE A 96 -15.19 -8.90 9.78
N LEU A 97 -16.48 -8.66 9.52
CA LEU A 97 -17.55 -9.55 9.96
C LEU A 97 -17.48 -10.93 9.30
N LYS A 98 -16.93 -11.03 8.10
CA LYS A 98 -16.70 -12.34 7.45
C LYS A 98 -15.54 -13.11 8.06
N ARG A 99 -14.46 -12.42 8.43
CA ARG A 99 -13.27 -12.97 9.08
C ARG A 99 -12.48 -11.85 9.74
N TYR A 100 -11.78 -12.17 10.83
CA TYR A 100 -10.98 -11.14 11.50
C TYR A 100 -9.94 -10.54 10.56
N MET A 101 -9.85 -9.22 10.56
CA MET A 101 -8.82 -8.43 9.89
C MET A 101 -8.42 -7.26 10.79
N LYS A 102 -7.18 -6.80 10.65
CA LYS A 102 -6.77 -5.53 11.25
C LYS A 102 -7.54 -4.38 10.59
N PRO A 103 -7.92 -3.34 11.37
CA PRO A 103 -8.75 -2.26 10.83
C PRO A 103 -8.21 -1.62 9.55
N VAL A 104 -6.93 -1.26 9.52
CA VAL A 104 -6.36 -0.59 8.33
C VAL A 104 -6.28 -1.52 7.14
N ASP A 105 -5.96 -2.79 7.35
CA ASP A 105 -5.94 -3.79 6.26
C ASP A 105 -7.34 -3.94 5.63
N SER A 106 -8.38 -3.93 6.44
CA SER A 106 -9.76 -4.02 5.94
C SER A 106 -10.14 -2.78 5.13
N ILE A 107 -9.66 -1.60 5.53
CA ILE A 107 -9.89 -0.36 4.79
C ILE A 107 -9.15 -0.40 3.44
N GLN A 108 -7.89 -0.83 3.43
CA GLN A 108 -7.11 -0.98 2.20
C GLN A 108 -7.81 -1.91 1.21
N LEU A 109 -8.26 -3.07 1.69
CA LEU A 109 -8.95 -4.03 0.84
C LEU A 109 -10.30 -3.49 0.34
N ALA A 110 -11.06 -2.82 1.20
CA ALA A 110 -12.34 -2.22 0.81
C ALA A 110 -12.18 -1.23 -0.33
N ILE A 111 -11.14 -0.39 -0.28
CA ILE A 111 -10.86 0.58 -1.35
C ILE A 111 -10.45 -0.14 -2.64
N ALA A 112 -9.57 -1.14 -2.54
CA ALA A 112 -9.14 -1.91 -3.70
C ALA A 112 -10.31 -2.63 -4.38
N LEU A 113 -11.28 -3.11 -3.62
CA LEU A 113 -12.47 -3.77 -4.15
C LEU A 113 -13.34 -2.85 -5.00
N ASN A 114 -13.27 -1.53 -4.82
CA ASN A 114 -13.95 -0.58 -5.70
C ASN A 114 -13.39 -0.62 -7.13
N LEU A 115 -12.18 -1.15 -7.31
CA LEU A 115 -11.52 -1.29 -8.61
C LEU A 115 -11.62 -2.72 -9.17
N LYS A 116 -12.41 -3.59 -8.56
CA LYS A 116 -12.51 -5.01 -8.95
C LYS A 116 -12.93 -5.18 -10.40
N ARG A 117 -13.85 -4.33 -10.88
CA ARG A 117 -14.34 -4.39 -12.26
C ARG A 117 -13.25 -4.04 -13.28
N ASP A 118 -12.23 -3.31 -12.86
CA ASP A 118 -11.09 -2.93 -13.70
C ASP A 118 -9.97 -3.96 -13.66
N ASN A 119 -10.21 -5.13 -13.04
CA ASN A 119 -9.25 -6.21 -12.88
C ASN A 119 -7.98 -5.76 -12.14
N VAL A 120 -8.13 -5.00 -11.05
CA VAL A 120 -7.01 -4.54 -10.24
C VAL A 120 -6.25 -5.71 -9.63
N THR A 121 -4.92 -5.60 -9.63
CA THR A 121 -4.05 -6.49 -8.86
C THR A 121 -3.71 -5.86 -7.52
N PHE A 122 -4.01 -6.56 -6.43
CA PHE A 122 -3.72 -6.12 -5.07
C PHE A 122 -2.29 -6.50 -4.72
N VAL A 123 -1.44 -5.51 -4.47
CA VAL A 123 -0.02 -5.70 -4.16
C VAL A 123 0.21 -5.49 -2.67
N SER A 124 0.59 -6.54 -1.97
CA SER A 124 0.84 -6.50 -0.52
C SER A 124 1.96 -7.47 -0.14
N SER A 125 2.77 -7.07 0.82
CA SER A 125 3.77 -7.95 1.43
C SER A 125 3.18 -8.86 2.51
N ASP A 126 1.96 -8.60 2.93
CA ASP A 126 1.23 -9.40 3.91
C ASP A 126 0.54 -10.56 3.20
N ARG A 127 1.07 -11.77 3.39
CA ARG A 127 0.54 -12.98 2.74
C ARG A 127 -0.89 -13.30 3.17
N ARG A 128 -1.24 -13.04 4.43
CA ARG A 128 -2.60 -13.24 4.91
C ARG A 128 -3.57 -12.29 4.22
N LEU A 129 -3.18 -11.02 4.09
CA LEU A 129 -4.00 -10.03 3.41
C LEU A 129 -4.15 -10.37 1.92
N CYS A 130 -3.11 -10.85 1.26
CA CYS A 130 -3.20 -11.34 -0.12
C CYS A 130 -4.17 -12.51 -0.23
N LYS A 131 -4.13 -13.46 0.72
CA LYS A 131 -5.07 -14.59 0.74
C LYS A 131 -6.51 -14.12 0.86
N VAL A 132 -6.80 -13.20 1.78
CA VAL A 132 -8.13 -12.63 1.96
C VAL A 132 -8.57 -11.88 0.70
N SER A 133 -7.66 -11.12 0.09
CA SER A 133 -7.95 -10.38 -1.14
C SER A 133 -8.30 -11.32 -2.29
N ALA A 134 -7.59 -12.43 -2.41
CA ALA A 134 -7.90 -13.46 -3.41
C ALA A 134 -9.26 -14.11 -3.15
N GLU A 135 -9.62 -14.37 -1.90
CA GLU A 135 -10.94 -14.88 -1.51
C GLU A 135 -12.07 -13.92 -1.90
N GLU A 136 -11.79 -12.60 -1.88
CA GLU A 136 -12.72 -11.55 -2.31
C GLU A 136 -12.71 -11.34 -3.83
N GLY A 137 -11.91 -12.09 -4.56
CA GLY A 137 -11.92 -12.14 -6.03
C GLY A 137 -10.91 -11.23 -6.71
N LEU A 138 -9.89 -10.72 -6.01
CA LEU A 138 -8.83 -9.93 -6.61
C LEU A 138 -7.64 -10.80 -6.99
N ASP A 139 -6.96 -10.43 -8.08
CA ASP A 139 -5.61 -10.93 -8.35
C ASP A 139 -4.67 -10.31 -7.33
N THR A 140 -3.62 -11.03 -6.95
CA THR A 140 -2.68 -10.58 -5.94
C THR A 140 -1.23 -10.72 -6.40
N LEU A 141 -0.37 -9.86 -5.87
CA LEU A 141 1.08 -9.91 -6.05
C LEU A 141 1.74 -9.66 -4.69
N THR A 142 2.62 -10.58 -4.30
CA THR A 142 3.42 -10.44 -3.08
C THR A 142 4.88 -10.19 -3.48
N PRO A 143 5.38 -8.95 -3.38
CA PRO A 143 6.75 -8.63 -3.75
C PRO A 143 7.79 -9.17 -2.79
#